data_3c5c3f6452bda8ccf6af160d1dc80dbc
#
_entry.id   3c5c3f6452bda8ccf6af160d1dc80dbc
#
_cell.length_a   1.000
_cell.length_b   1.000
_cell.length_c   1.000
_cell.angle_alpha   90.00
_cell.angle_beta   90.00
_cell.angle_gamma   90.00
#
_symmetry.space_group_name_H-M   'P 1'
#
loop_
_entity.id
_entity.type
_entity.pdbx_description
1 polymer ?
#
loop_
_entity_poly.entity_id
_entity_poly.type
_entity_poly.pdbx_seq_one_letter_code
_entity_poly.pdbx_strand_id
1 'polypeptide(L)'
;MAQHAITAVHYEGGRIDRVAVHTVVDKEFGSTGLALGAAQRITIGDCVELLAAGEEVCLARRTESHAWEIICDVELLPGKREITGVDIVGRPNDALRDLPTWG
;
A
#
# COMPACT_ATOMS: atom_id res chain seq x y z
N MET A 1 5.55 11.97 -3.90
CA MET A 1 6.25 10.89 -3.19
C MET A 1 5.30 10.24 -2.21
N ALA A 2 5.24 8.91 -2.17
CA ALA A 2 4.31 8.21 -1.29
C ALA A 2 4.68 8.41 0.19
N GLN A 3 3.67 8.66 1.01
CA GLN A 3 3.81 8.87 2.45
C GLN A 3 3.55 7.59 3.26
N HIS A 4 2.81 6.66 2.66
CA HIS A 4 2.42 5.39 3.27
C HIS A 4 2.62 4.25 2.28
N ALA A 5 2.95 3.07 2.79
CA ALA A 5 3.13 1.87 1.97
C ALA A 5 2.33 0.71 2.54
N ILE A 6 1.53 0.07 1.71
CA ILE A 6 0.80 -1.14 2.07
C ILE A 6 1.67 -2.33 1.70
N THR A 7 1.91 -3.23 2.65
CA THR A 7 2.81 -4.38 2.47
C THR A 7 2.13 -5.73 2.64
N ALA A 8 0.92 -5.75 3.19
CA ALA A 8 0.16 -6.98 3.39
C ALA A 8 -1.33 -6.66 3.50
N VAL A 9 -2.16 -7.67 3.28
CA VAL A 9 -3.61 -7.53 3.33
C VAL A 9 -4.23 -8.65 4.16
N HIS A 10 -5.41 -8.39 4.69
CA HIS A 10 -6.21 -9.37 5.41
C HIS A 10 -7.55 -9.54 4.70
N TYR A 11 -7.99 -10.78 4.55
CA TYR A 11 -9.27 -11.10 3.91
C TYR A 11 -10.30 -11.51 4.95
N GLU A 12 -11.51 -11.04 4.75
CA GLU A 12 -12.69 -11.45 5.50
C GLU A 12 -13.83 -11.68 4.51
N GLY A 13 -14.37 -12.89 4.50
CA GLY A 13 -15.45 -13.24 3.58
C GLY A 13 -15.09 -13.09 2.10
N GLY A 14 -13.84 -13.33 1.73
CA GLY A 14 -13.36 -13.21 0.35
C GLY A 14 -13.04 -11.78 -0.09
N ARG A 15 -13.10 -10.82 0.83
CA ARG A 15 -12.79 -9.41 0.56
C ARG A 15 -11.64 -8.95 1.44
N ILE A 16 -10.84 -8.02 0.92
CA ILE A 16 -9.81 -7.36 1.72
C ILE A 16 -10.53 -6.39 2.67
N ASP A 17 -10.40 -6.63 3.98
CA ASP A 17 -11.02 -5.80 5.00
C ASP A 17 -10.00 -4.92 5.75
N ARG A 18 -8.75 -5.34 5.81
CA ARG A 18 -7.67 -4.62 6.48
C ARG A 18 -6.40 -4.67 5.66
N VAL A 19 -5.55 -3.69 5.88
CA VAL A 19 -4.24 -3.59 5.25
C VAL A 19 -3.19 -3.26 6.31
N ALA A 20 -1.97 -3.76 6.11
CA ALA A 20 -0.83 -3.38 6.92
C ALA A 20 -0.15 -2.19 6.24
N VAL A 21 -0.16 -1.06 6.91
CA VAL A 21 0.36 0.21 6.38
C VAL A 21 1.57 0.64 7.19
N HIS A 22 2.60 1.03 6.49
CA HIS A 22 3.81 1.60 7.09
C HIS A 22 3.95 3.05 6.67
N THR A 23 4.43 3.90 7.57
CA THR A 23 4.87 5.22 7.18
C THR A 23 6.17 5.08 6.39
N VAL A 24 6.26 5.76 5.25
CA VAL A 24 7.49 5.80 4.48
C VAL A 24 8.44 6.78 5.17
N VAL A 25 9.61 6.27 5.56
CA VAL A 25 10.64 7.06 6.23
C VAL A 25 11.58 7.62 5.17
N ASP A 26 12.11 8.81 5.39
CA ASP A 26 13.06 9.41 4.47
C ASP A 26 14.26 8.48 4.25
N LYS A 27 14.65 8.32 3.00
CA LYS A 27 15.82 7.53 2.65
C LYS A 27 17.08 8.25 3.12
N GLU A 28 18.01 7.47 3.64
CA GLU A 28 19.35 7.98 3.85
C GLU A 28 20.01 8.28 2.51
N PHE A 29 20.88 9.28 2.51
CA PHE A 29 21.60 9.67 1.31
C PHE A 29 22.38 8.47 0.75
N GLY A 30 22.16 8.19 -0.54
CA GLY A 30 22.83 7.09 -1.23
C GLY A 30 22.18 5.73 -1.07
N SER A 31 21.10 5.60 -0.26
CA SER A 31 20.41 4.32 -0.15
C SER A 31 19.49 4.07 -1.35
N THR A 32 19.36 2.79 -1.70
CA THR A 32 18.41 2.34 -2.73
C THR A 32 17.23 1.65 -2.03
N GLY A 33 16.03 1.78 -2.58
CA GLY A 33 14.83 1.17 -2.01
C GLY A 33 14.15 2.07 -1.00
N LEU A 34 13.13 1.53 -0.32
CA LEU A 34 12.34 2.23 0.68
C LEU A 34 12.77 1.88 2.09
N ALA A 35 12.75 2.87 2.97
CA ALA A 35 12.78 2.63 4.41
C ALA A 35 11.36 2.79 4.95
N LEU A 36 10.87 1.79 5.69
CA LEU A 36 9.53 1.79 6.24
C LEU A 36 9.59 1.78 7.77
N GLY A 37 8.67 2.53 8.38
CA GLY A 37 8.46 2.51 9.81
C GLY A 37 7.68 1.28 10.27
N ALA A 38 7.20 1.31 11.50
CA ALA A 38 6.41 0.22 12.05
C ALA A 38 5.09 0.02 11.30
N ALA A 39 4.66 -1.22 11.17
CA ALA A 39 3.38 -1.54 10.52
C ALA A 39 2.21 -1.21 11.44
N GLN A 40 1.15 -0.67 10.86
CA GLN A 40 -0.15 -0.51 11.50
C GLN A 40 -1.18 -1.26 10.67
N ARG A 41 -2.05 -2.01 11.33
CA ARG A 41 -3.16 -2.71 10.66
C ARG A 41 -4.39 -1.84 10.75
N ILE A 42 -4.82 -1.31 9.61
CA ILE A 42 -5.97 -0.43 9.53
C ILE A 42 -7.05 -1.05 8.65
N THR A 43 -8.29 -0.59 8.82
CA THR A 43 -9.39 -1.04 7.97
C THR A 43 -9.29 -0.41 6.58
N ILE A 44 -9.98 -1.01 5.61
CA ILE A 44 -10.10 -0.40 4.28
C ILE A 44 -10.73 0.99 4.37
N GLY A 45 -11.73 1.16 5.25
CA GLY A 45 -12.33 2.49 5.47
C GLY A 45 -11.33 3.54 5.91
N ASP A 46 -10.43 3.18 6.82
CA ASP A 46 -9.37 4.08 7.27
C ASP A 46 -8.41 4.44 6.13
N CYS A 47 -8.08 3.46 5.29
CA CYS A 47 -7.22 3.69 4.13
C CYS A 47 -7.91 4.60 3.10
N VAL A 48 -9.20 4.40 2.87
CA VAL A 48 -10.01 5.29 2.01
C VAL A 48 -9.93 6.73 2.51
N GLU A 49 -10.01 6.94 3.81
CA GLU A 49 -9.94 8.28 4.41
C GLU A 49 -8.56 8.91 4.23
N LEU A 50 -7.47 8.13 4.32
CA LEU A 50 -6.13 8.63 4.03
C LEU A 50 -6.06 9.17 2.59
N LEU A 51 -6.55 8.40 1.63
CA LEU A 51 -6.55 8.81 0.23
C LEU A 51 -7.46 10.01 -0.02
N ALA A 52 -8.63 10.06 0.63
CA ALA A 52 -9.55 11.18 0.52
C ALA A 52 -8.98 12.46 1.11
N ALA A 53 -8.10 12.35 2.10
CA ALA A 53 -7.40 13.49 2.68
C ALA A 53 -6.23 13.99 1.80
N GLY A 54 -5.96 13.34 0.67
CA GLY A 54 -4.89 13.73 -0.24
C GLY A 54 -3.55 13.11 0.09
N GLU A 55 -3.50 12.15 1.01
CA GLU A 55 -2.25 11.45 1.32
C GLU A 55 -1.92 10.43 0.25
N GLU A 56 -0.64 10.29 -0.04
CA GLU A 56 -0.16 9.37 -1.06
C GLU A 56 0.15 8.01 -0.46
N VAL A 57 -0.38 6.96 -1.08
CA VAL A 57 -0.20 5.57 -0.64
C VAL A 57 0.33 4.76 -1.81
N CYS A 58 1.28 3.89 -1.54
CA CYS A 58 1.81 2.95 -2.54
C CYS A 58 1.71 1.52 -2.01
N LEU A 59 1.93 0.56 -2.90
CA LEU A 59 2.14 -0.83 -2.53
C LEU A 59 3.64 -1.10 -2.54
N ALA A 60 4.12 -1.85 -1.56
CA ALA A 60 5.51 -2.24 -1.48
C ALA A 60 5.64 -3.72 -1.14
N ARG A 61 6.70 -4.35 -1.62
CA ARG A 61 6.99 -5.74 -1.31
C ARG A 61 8.45 -5.89 -0.91
N ARG A 62 8.73 -6.97 -0.17
CA ARG A 62 10.10 -7.30 0.19
C ARG A 62 10.79 -8.02 -0.95
N THR A 63 12.01 -7.61 -1.24
CA THR A 63 12.85 -8.26 -2.24
C THR A 63 13.62 -9.43 -1.60
N GLU A 64 14.31 -10.22 -2.41
CA GLU A 64 15.17 -11.31 -1.93
C GLU A 64 16.27 -10.84 -0.99
N SER A 65 16.73 -9.60 -1.16
CA SER A 65 17.74 -8.99 -0.29
C SER A 65 17.14 -8.36 0.98
N HIS A 66 15.86 -8.64 1.27
CA HIS A 66 15.12 -8.09 2.42
C HIS A 66 14.96 -6.57 2.38
N ALA A 67 15.15 -5.95 1.22
CA ALA A 67 14.83 -4.55 1.01
C ALA A 67 13.37 -4.40 0.57
N TRP A 68 12.82 -3.19 0.71
CA TRP A 68 11.48 -2.88 0.22
C TRP A 68 11.56 -2.22 -1.14
N GLU A 69 10.67 -2.61 -2.06
CA GLU A 69 10.54 -1.92 -3.35
C GLU A 69 9.10 -1.52 -3.60
N ILE A 70 8.90 -0.39 -4.25
CA ILE A 70 7.56 0.08 -4.64
C ILE A 70 7.09 -0.75 -5.82
N ILE A 71 5.87 -1.30 -5.71
CA ILE A 71 5.22 -2.03 -6.80
C ILE A 71 4.46 -1.05 -7.69
N CYS A 72 3.59 -0.22 -7.08
CA CYS A 72 2.74 0.73 -7.78
C CYS A 72 2.06 1.66 -6.77
N ASP A 73 1.38 2.67 -7.26
CA ASP A 73 0.57 3.56 -6.44
C ASP A 73 -0.80 2.93 -6.13
N VAL A 74 -1.49 3.50 -5.14
CA VAL A 74 -2.84 3.12 -4.75
C VAL A 74 -3.75 4.32 -4.92
N GLU A 75 -4.94 4.10 -5.48
CA GLU A 75 -5.95 5.14 -5.65
C GLU A 75 -7.32 4.63 -5.23
N LEU A 76 -8.22 5.59 -4.97
CA LEU A 76 -9.62 5.28 -4.72
C LEU A 76 -10.32 4.93 -6.04
N LEU A 77 -11.15 3.88 -6.00
CA LEU A 77 -12.02 3.59 -7.13
C LEU A 77 -13.13 4.62 -7.20
N PRO A 78 -13.42 5.19 -8.39
CA PRO A 78 -14.46 6.20 -8.53
C PRO A 78 -15.83 5.69 -8.08
N GLY A 79 -16.52 6.49 -7.26
CA GLY A 79 -17.86 6.18 -6.77
C GLY A 79 -17.95 5.03 -5.79
N LYS A 80 -16.84 4.51 -5.32
CA LYS A 80 -16.79 3.39 -4.37
C LYS A 80 -15.87 3.72 -3.21
N ARG A 81 -16.16 3.11 -2.05
CA ARG A 81 -15.26 3.19 -0.90
C ARG A 81 -14.29 2.01 -0.93
N GLU A 82 -13.57 1.89 -2.04
CA GLU A 82 -12.60 0.83 -2.29
C GLU A 82 -11.31 1.40 -2.82
N ILE A 83 -10.23 0.69 -2.60
CA ILE A 83 -8.90 1.06 -3.08
C ILE A 83 -8.42 0.04 -4.10
N THR A 84 -7.53 0.48 -4.99
CA THR A 84 -6.89 -0.38 -5.97
C THR A 84 -5.45 0.07 -6.21
N GLY A 85 -4.59 -0.88 -6.56
CA GLY A 85 -3.32 -0.54 -7.16
C GLY A 85 -3.55 0.01 -8.57
N VAL A 86 -2.72 0.93 -9.00
CA VAL A 86 -2.79 1.49 -10.36
C VAL A 86 -1.41 1.45 -11.00
N ASP A 87 -1.38 1.24 -12.31
CA ASP A 87 -0.12 1.25 -13.06
C ASP A 87 0.34 2.71 -13.34
N ILE A 88 1.45 2.84 -14.06
CA ILE A 88 2.06 4.14 -14.32
C ILE A 88 1.15 5.10 -15.09
N VAL A 89 0.18 4.57 -15.85
CA VAL A 89 -0.79 5.40 -16.57
C VAL A 89 -2.12 5.55 -15.84
N GLY A 90 -2.21 5.06 -14.60
CA GLY A 90 -3.39 5.21 -13.75
C GLY A 90 -4.48 4.16 -13.96
N ARG A 91 -4.17 3.05 -14.61
CA ARG A 91 -5.13 1.94 -14.80
C ARG A 91 -5.14 1.02 -13.59
N PRO A 92 -6.32 0.59 -13.13
CA PRO A 92 -6.40 -0.40 -12.04
C PRO A 92 -5.68 -1.70 -12.39
N ASN A 93 -5.06 -2.32 -11.37
CA ASN A 93 -4.40 -3.61 -11.50
C ASN A 93 -4.70 -4.47 -10.27
N ASP A 94 -4.23 -5.72 -10.27
CA ASP A 94 -4.46 -6.67 -9.20
C ASP A 94 -3.32 -6.77 -8.19
N ALA A 95 -2.37 -5.82 -8.20
CA ALA A 95 -1.19 -5.89 -7.34
C ALA A 95 -1.53 -5.93 -5.85
N LEU A 96 -2.62 -5.26 -5.44
CA LEU A 96 -3.07 -5.29 -4.05
C LEU A 96 -3.41 -6.72 -3.59
N ARG A 97 -3.98 -7.54 -4.46
CA ARG A 97 -4.35 -8.92 -4.17
C ARG A 97 -3.16 -9.88 -4.17
N ASP A 98 -2.06 -9.46 -4.76
CA ASP A 98 -0.84 -10.27 -4.83
C ASP A 98 0.05 -10.09 -3.60
N LEU A 99 -0.31 -9.18 -2.69
CA LEU A 99 0.45 -8.96 -1.46
C LEU A 99 0.31 -10.13 -0.48
N PRO A 100 1.30 -10.33 0.40
CA PRO A 100 1.17 -11.32 1.48
C PRO A 100 -0.08 -11.09 2.31
N THR A 101 -0.64 -12.18 2.84
CA THR A 101 -1.82 -12.13 3.70
C THR A 101 -1.47 -12.55 5.11
N TRP A 102 -2.25 -12.08 6.08
CA TRP A 102 -2.21 -12.61 7.43
C TRP A 102 -3.62 -13.06 7.82
N GLY A 103 -3.70 -13.96 8.69
CA GLY A 103 -4.96 -14.49 9.18
C GLY A 103 -5.05 -14.42 10.66
#